data_9b4a74c82cbf39dff89a62eccccbb79f
#
_entry.id   9b4a74c82cbf39dff89a62eccccbb79f
#
_cell.length_a   1.000
_cell.length_b   1.000
_cell.length_c   1.000
_cell.angle_alpha   90.00
_cell.angle_beta   90.00
_cell.angle_gamma   90.00
#
_symmetry.space_group_name_H-M   'P 1'
#
loop_
_entity.id
_entity.type
_entity.pdbx_description
1 polymer ?
#
loop_
_entity_poly.entity_id
_entity_poly.type
_entity_poly.pdbx_seq_one_letter_code
_entity_poly.pdbx_strand_id
1 'polypeptide(L)'
;MNFADLKTSSPAFSRVEGFSRPYVVSWNLTYRCNLACEHCYLDAGGTPLVGTENFADRSELGTEECFRVIDEIAAFAPECLTILTGGEPLLRRDILEIVRRAAERELWVVIGTNGVRITENLARRLAEAGARGLSLSLDALDPDRHDRFRKVRGAWRNTVDGAEILNRTGLPFIVQTTA
;
A
#
# COMPACT_ATOMS: atom_id res chain seq x y z
N MET A 1 -22.80 -1.75 6.27
CA MET A 1 -22.90 -3.07 5.62
C MET A 1 -22.06 -4.01 6.46
N ASN A 2 -22.64 -5.01 7.09
CA ASN A 2 -21.92 -5.88 8.00
C ASN A 2 -21.23 -6.99 7.20
N PHE A 3 -19.92 -7.21 7.36
CA PHE A 3 -19.18 -8.27 6.66
C PHE A 3 -19.75 -9.68 6.88
N ALA A 4 -20.51 -9.87 7.96
CA ALA A 4 -21.23 -11.11 8.21
C ALA A 4 -22.31 -11.43 7.14
N ASP A 5 -22.88 -10.40 6.50
CA ASP A 5 -23.94 -10.56 5.50
C ASP A 5 -23.39 -10.92 4.10
N LEU A 6 -22.09 -10.71 3.86
CA LEU A 6 -21.42 -11.13 2.61
C LEU A 6 -21.25 -12.65 2.50
N LYS A 7 -21.35 -13.38 3.61
CA LYS A 7 -21.25 -14.85 3.62
C LYS A 7 -22.43 -15.58 2.97
N THR A 8 -23.58 -14.91 2.80
CA THR A 8 -24.83 -15.58 2.46
C THR A 8 -25.31 -15.36 1.02
N SER A 9 -24.69 -14.49 0.21
CA SER A 9 -25.26 -14.07 -1.07
C SER A 9 -24.40 -14.28 -2.33
N SER A 10 -23.20 -14.83 -2.24
CA SER A 10 -22.39 -15.10 -3.44
C SER A 10 -22.15 -16.61 -3.66
N PRO A 11 -22.75 -17.19 -4.71
CA PRO A 11 -22.56 -18.63 -5.04
C PRO A 11 -21.10 -18.98 -5.38
N ALA A 12 -20.24 -17.99 -5.64
CA ALA A 12 -18.85 -18.19 -6.00
C ALA A 12 -17.96 -18.56 -4.79
N PHE A 13 -18.31 -18.11 -3.58
CA PHE A 13 -17.51 -18.40 -2.37
C PHE A 13 -17.81 -19.78 -1.76
N SER A 14 -18.95 -20.39 -2.10
CA SER A 14 -19.35 -21.70 -1.54
C SER A 14 -18.65 -22.90 -2.20
N ARG A 15 -17.80 -22.70 -3.20
CA ARG A 15 -17.16 -23.80 -3.97
C ARG A 15 -15.67 -23.99 -3.72
N VAL A 16 -15.04 -23.16 -2.91
CA VAL A 16 -13.64 -23.34 -2.52
C VAL A 16 -13.61 -23.99 -1.15
N GLU A 17 -13.72 -25.31 -1.12
CA GLU A 17 -13.52 -26.09 0.12
C GLU A 17 -12.13 -25.77 0.68
N GLY A 18 -12.07 -25.22 1.90
CA GLY A 18 -10.85 -24.95 2.64
C GLY A 18 -10.49 -23.49 2.89
N PHE A 19 -11.09 -22.51 2.20
CA PHE A 19 -10.81 -21.09 2.41
C PHE A 19 -12.00 -20.36 3.03
N SER A 20 -12.03 -20.25 4.35
CA SER A 20 -13.07 -19.50 5.06
C SER A 20 -12.71 -18.03 5.27
N ARG A 21 -11.46 -17.62 5.04
CA ARG A 21 -10.93 -16.26 5.26
C ARG A 21 -9.80 -15.93 4.27
N PRO A 22 -9.60 -14.64 3.93
CA PRO A 22 -8.49 -14.24 3.07
C PRO A 22 -7.15 -14.45 3.76
N TYR A 23 -6.14 -14.92 3.01
CA TYR A 23 -4.74 -14.90 3.44
C TYR A 23 -4.10 -13.53 3.23
N VAL A 24 -4.59 -12.79 2.24
CA VAL A 24 -4.05 -11.49 1.86
C VAL A 24 -5.19 -10.51 1.70
N VAL A 25 -5.04 -9.35 2.31
CA VAL A 25 -5.87 -8.16 2.08
C VAL A 25 -4.98 -7.06 1.51
N SER A 26 -5.27 -6.59 0.30
CA SER A 26 -4.62 -5.42 -0.29
C SER A 26 -5.57 -4.23 -0.19
N TRP A 27 -5.13 -3.17 0.50
CA TRP A 27 -5.97 -2.02 0.80
C TRP A 27 -5.37 -0.72 0.28
N ASN A 28 -6.10 -0.06 -0.61
CA ASN A 28 -5.75 1.26 -1.12
C ASN A 28 -6.16 2.33 -0.09
N LEU A 29 -5.17 2.86 0.65
CA LEU A 29 -5.38 3.84 1.71
C LEU A 29 -5.57 5.27 1.20
N THR A 30 -5.08 5.57 0.01
CA THR A 30 -5.07 6.93 -0.53
C THR A 30 -5.05 6.92 -2.05
N TYR A 31 -5.63 7.95 -2.65
CA TYR A 31 -5.51 8.25 -4.08
C TYR A 31 -4.37 9.24 -4.37
N ARG A 32 -3.77 9.85 -3.34
CA ARG A 32 -2.66 10.79 -3.53
C ARG A 32 -1.38 10.04 -3.86
N CYS A 33 -0.66 10.52 -4.87
CA CYS A 33 0.63 9.98 -5.27
C CYS A 33 1.57 11.09 -5.72
N ASN A 34 2.85 10.92 -5.49
CA ASN A 34 3.92 11.79 -5.98
C ASN A 34 4.48 11.35 -7.35
N LEU A 35 3.93 10.29 -7.95
CA LEU A 35 4.22 9.81 -9.29
C LEU A 35 2.94 9.81 -10.14
N ALA A 36 3.09 9.67 -11.47
CA ALA A 36 1.98 9.67 -12.44
C ALA A 36 2.12 8.53 -13.47
N CYS A 37 2.33 7.32 -12.97
CA CYS A 37 2.70 6.13 -13.74
C CYS A 37 1.71 5.82 -14.88
N GLU A 38 2.22 5.34 -16.02
CA GLU A 38 1.40 5.01 -17.20
C GLU A 38 0.38 3.89 -16.94
N HIS A 39 0.75 2.92 -16.09
CA HIS A 39 -0.07 1.75 -15.76
C HIS A 39 -0.93 1.92 -14.49
N CYS A 40 -1.03 3.15 -13.97
CA CYS A 40 -1.72 3.38 -12.70
C CYS A 40 -3.21 3.10 -12.84
N TYR A 41 -3.68 2.00 -12.25
CA TYR A 41 -5.10 1.62 -12.27
C TYR A 41 -5.99 2.49 -11.36
N LEU A 42 -5.38 3.29 -10.48
CA LEU A 42 -6.08 4.24 -9.60
C LEU A 42 -6.15 5.65 -10.19
N ASP A 43 -5.42 5.93 -11.26
CA ASP A 43 -5.17 7.30 -11.76
C ASP A 43 -4.68 8.25 -10.65
N ALA A 44 -3.91 7.71 -9.71
CA ALA A 44 -3.35 8.45 -8.60
C ALA A 44 -2.24 9.40 -9.08
N GLY A 45 -2.18 10.62 -8.53
CA GLY A 45 -1.10 11.59 -8.80
C GLY A 45 -1.11 12.21 -10.20
N GLY A 46 -1.99 11.79 -11.10
CA GLY A 46 -2.14 12.38 -12.43
C GLY A 46 -2.75 13.78 -12.38
N THR A 47 -2.36 14.65 -13.30
CA THR A 47 -3.22 15.79 -13.68
C THR A 47 -4.55 15.19 -14.11
N PRO A 48 -5.72 15.67 -13.65
CA PRO A 48 -6.99 15.10 -14.06
C PRO A 48 -7.03 14.99 -15.58
N LEU A 49 -7.21 13.80 -16.12
CA LEU A 49 -7.55 13.64 -17.52
C LEU A 49 -8.84 14.42 -17.73
N VAL A 50 -8.92 15.19 -18.81
CA VAL A 50 -10.08 16.02 -19.15
C VAL A 50 -11.33 15.13 -19.07
N GLY A 51 -12.24 15.45 -18.13
CA GLY A 51 -13.49 14.72 -17.92
C GLY A 51 -13.48 13.67 -16.78
N THR A 52 -12.37 13.46 -16.05
CA THR A 52 -12.37 12.73 -14.81
C THR A 52 -12.58 13.70 -13.65
N GLU A 53 -13.62 13.49 -12.86
CA GLU A 53 -13.82 14.24 -11.62
C GLU A 53 -12.57 14.13 -10.75
N ASN A 54 -12.20 15.25 -10.15
CA ASN A 54 -11.00 15.38 -9.34
C ASN A 54 -11.00 14.34 -8.22
N PHE A 55 -10.15 13.33 -8.28
CA PHE A 55 -10.03 12.32 -7.21
C PHE A 55 -9.65 12.93 -5.86
N ALA A 56 -9.22 14.20 -5.83
CA ALA A 56 -9.00 14.97 -4.61
C ALA A 56 -10.29 15.17 -3.78
N ASP A 57 -11.47 15.06 -4.39
CA ASP A 57 -12.78 15.15 -3.73
C ASP A 57 -13.34 13.79 -3.29
N ARG A 58 -12.65 12.68 -3.58
CA ARG A 58 -13.02 11.40 -2.98
C ARG A 58 -12.67 11.45 -1.50
N SER A 59 -13.66 11.31 -0.64
CA SER A 59 -13.46 11.20 0.80
C SER A 59 -12.62 9.96 1.11
N GLU A 60 -11.34 10.17 1.41
CA GLU A 60 -10.48 9.13 1.98
C GLU A 60 -10.92 8.87 3.43
N LEU A 61 -10.81 7.64 3.87
CA LEU A 61 -11.07 7.30 5.26
C LEU A 61 -10.10 8.06 6.18
N GLY A 62 -10.64 8.67 7.23
CA GLY A 62 -9.85 9.26 8.29
C GLY A 62 -9.19 8.19 9.17
N THR A 63 -8.30 8.60 10.06
CA THR A 63 -7.52 7.69 10.93
C THR A 63 -8.41 6.74 11.73
N GLU A 64 -9.45 7.26 12.38
CA GLU A 64 -10.38 6.45 13.19
C GLU A 64 -11.22 5.47 12.33
N GLU A 65 -11.53 5.85 11.11
CA GLU A 65 -12.21 4.96 10.17
C GLU A 65 -11.28 3.85 9.71
N CYS A 66 -10.01 4.18 9.43
CA CYS A 66 -8.99 3.19 9.14
C CYS A 66 -8.82 2.19 10.31
N PHE A 67 -8.86 2.66 11.55
CA PHE A 67 -8.77 1.78 12.72
C PHE A 67 -9.95 0.82 12.80
N ARG A 68 -11.17 1.28 12.52
CA ARG A 68 -12.35 0.39 12.46
C ARG A 68 -12.21 -0.69 11.38
N VAL A 69 -11.73 -0.32 10.18
CA VAL A 69 -11.48 -1.29 9.10
C VAL A 69 -10.41 -2.30 9.50
N ILE A 70 -9.33 -1.87 10.16
CA ILE A 70 -8.29 -2.77 10.69
C ILE A 70 -8.87 -3.76 11.70
N ASP A 71 -9.69 -3.28 12.63
CA ASP A 71 -10.34 -4.13 13.64
C ASP A 71 -11.26 -5.18 12.99
N GLU A 72 -11.99 -4.79 11.94
CA GLU A 72 -12.84 -5.71 11.18
C GLU A 72 -12.01 -6.74 10.39
N ILE A 73 -10.92 -6.30 9.76
CA ILE A 73 -10.00 -7.22 9.05
C ILE A 73 -9.43 -8.24 10.04
N ALA A 74 -8.92 -7.81 11.19
CA ALA A 74 -8.34 -8.67 12.19
C ALA A 74 -9.36 -9.67 12.78
N ALA A 75 -10.61 -9.22 13.01
CA ALA A 75 -11.68 -10.08 13.48
C ALA A 75 -12.10 -11.13 12.44
N PHE A 76 -12.08 -10.78 11.16
CA PHE A 76 -12.49 -11.66 10.07
C PHE A 76 -11.36 -12.61 9.62
N ALA A 77 -10.14 -12.12 9.55
CA ALA A 77 -8.96 -12.81 9.05
C ALA A 77 -7.74 -12.52 9.95
N PRO A 78 -7.69 -13.05 11.16
CA PRO A 78 -6.54 -12.88 12.04
C PRO A 78 -5.25 -13.37 11.37
N GLU A 79 -4.15 -12.67 11.62
CA GLU A 79 -2.81 -12.97 11.09
C GLU A 79 -2.69 -12.87 9.55
N CYS A 80 -3.68 -12.31 8.85
CA CYS A 80 -3.58 -12.18 7.40
C CYS A 80 -2.49 -11.19 6.99
N LEU A 81 -1.89 -11.43 5.82
CA LEU A 81 -1.00 -10.47 5.18
C LEU A 81 -1.81 -9.25 4.74
N THR A 82 -1.59 -8.12 5.38
CA THR A 82 -2.27 -6.86 5.06
C THR A 82 -1.31 -5.94 4.32
N ILE A 83 -1.56 -5.73 3.02
CA ILE A 83 -0.77 -4.85 2.17
C ILE A 83 -1.42 -3.47 2.16
N LEU A 84 -0.78 -2.51 2.82
CA LEU A 84 -1.20 -1.11 2.82
C LEU A 84 -0.59 -0.42 1.59
N THR A 85 -1.43 0.00 0.66
CA THR A 85 -1.01 0.55 -0.64
C THR A 85 -1.94 1.67 -1.10
N GLY A 86 -2.11 1.90 -2.40
CA GLY A 86 -2.95 2.93 -2.98
C GLY A 86 -2.21 3.74 -4.03
N GLY A 87 -2.30 5.06 -3.97
CA GLY A 87 -1.39 5.94 -4.68
C GLY A 87 0.01 5.80 -4.07
N GLU A 88 0.35 6.65 -3.09
CA GLU A 88 1.57 6.48 -2.28
C GLU A 88 1.21 6.57 -0.80
N PRO A 89 1.16 5.45 -0.08
CA PRO A 89 0.73 5.42 1.32
C PRO A 89 1.66 6.20 2.25
N LEU A 90 2.95 6.34 1.91
CA LEU A 90 3.91 7.12 2.71
C LEU A 90 3.67 8.65 2.62
N LEU A 91 2.71 9.11 1.82
CA LEU A 91 2.24 10.50 1.83
C LEU A 91 1.18 10.75 2.90
N ARG A 92 0.56 9.73 3.47
CA ARG A 92 -0.40 9.89 4.55
C ARG A 92 0.33 10.30 5.84
N ARG A 93 -0.19 11.32 6.52
CA ARG A 93 0.41 11.82 7.78
C ARG A 93 0.27 10.82 8.92
N ASP A 94 -0.79 10.02 8.87
CA ASP A 94 -1.19 9.03 9.88
C ASP A 94 -0.72 7.60 9.56
N ILE A 95 0.13 7.41 8.54
CA ILE A 95 0.56 6.05 8.12
C ILE A 95 1.18 5.23 9.25
N LEU A 96 1.96 5.86 10.14
CA LEU A 96 2.59 5.17 11.25
C LEU A 96 1.58 4.71 12.32
N GLU A 97 0.52 5.48 12.52
CA GLU A 97 -0.57 5.13 13.44
C GLU A 97 -1.38 3.97 12.89
N ILE A 98 -1.67 4.00 11.58
CA ILE A 98 -2.37 2.92 10.87
C ILE A 98 -1.56 1.62 10.92
N VAL A 99 -0.24 1.69 10.64
CA VAL A 99 0.67 0.53 10.73
C VAL A 99 0.69 -0.04 12.14
N ARG A 100 0.84 0.82 13.16
CA ARG A 100 0.86 0.40 14.56
C ARG A 100 -0.45 -0.29 14.95
N ARG A 101 -1.60 0.32 14.61
CA ARG A 101 -2.91 -0.28 14.90
C ARG A 101 -3.05 -1.67 14.28
N ALA A 102 -2.62 -1.84 13.03
CA ALA A 102 -2.68 -3.13 12.35
C ALA A 102 -1.75 -4.17 13.00
N ALA A 103 -0.54 -3.77 13.38
CA ALA A 103 0.41 -4.64 14.08
C ALA A 103 -0.07 -5.04 15.48
N GLU A 104 -0.69 -4.13 16.24
CA GLU A 104 -1.33 -4.40 17.55
C GLU A 104 -2.49 -5.40 17.43
N ARG A 105 -3.10 -5.49 16.25
CA ARG A 105 -4.12 -6.49 15.91
C ARG A 105 -3.55 -7.77 15.32
N GLU A 106 -2.25 -7.99 15.42
CA GLU A 106 -1.54 -9.18 14.95
C GLU A 106 -1.61 -9.40 13.43
N LEU A 107 -1.95 -8.37 12.64
CA LEU A 107 -1.90 -8.45 11.19
C LEU A 107 -0.44 -8.39 10.69
N TRP A 108 -0.16 -9.11 9.62
CA TRP A 108 1.15 -9.05 8.95
C TRP A 108 1.20 -7.86 8.01
N VAL A 109 1.71 -6.73 8.50
CA VAL A 109 1.67 -5.47 7.76
C VAL A 109 2.84 -5.33 6.81
N VAL A 110 2.54 -5.17 5.52
CA VAL A 110 3.50 -4.82 4.46
C VAL A 110 3.02 -3.54 3.77
N ILE A 111 3.95 -2.67 3.39
CA ILE A 111 3.63 -1.41 2.73
C ILE A 111 4.05 -1.48 1.28
N GLY A 112 3.09 -1.36 0.34
CA GLY A 112 3.35 -1.22 -1.08
C GLY A 112 3.63 0.25 -1.43
N THR A 113 4.86 0.57 -1.85
CA THR A 113 5.32 1.95 -2.06
C THR A 113 6.15 2.08 -3.32
N ASN A 114 6.16 3.27 -3.91
CA ASN A 114 7.08 3.60 -4.99
C ASN A 114 8.53 3.85 -4.51
N GLY A 115 8.77 3.89 -3.20
CA GLY A 115 10.10 4.00 -2.62
C GLY A 115 10.70 5.42 -2.54
N VAL A 116 10.16 6.37 -3.27
CA VAL A 116 10.73 7.73 -3.42
C VAL A 116 10.82 8.52 -2.11
N ARG A 117 9.96 8.21 -1.14
CA ARG A 117 9.87 8.92 0.15
C ARG A 117 10.62 8.25 1.29
N ILE A 118 11.33 7.18 1.06
CA ILE A 118 12.01 6.42 2.11
C ILE A 118 13.23 7.21 2.61
N THR A 119 13.25 7.44 3.91
CA THR A 119 14.38 7.99 4.67
C THR A 119 14.74 7.04 5.80
N GLU A 120 15.96 7.11 6.34
CA GLU A 120 16.36 6.26 7.47
C GLU A 120 15.42 6.43 8.68
N ASN A 121 15.04 7.68 8.98
CA ASN A 121 14.10 7.94 10.06
C ASN A 121 12.74 7.30 9.81
N LEU A 122 12.21 7.40 8.58
CA LEU A 122 10.93 6.78 8.24
C LEU A 122 11.01 5.25 8.29
N ALA A 123 12.07 4.65 7.75
CA ALA A 123 12.27 3.20 7.79
C ALA A 123 12.31 2.66 9.23
N ARG A 124 13.06 3.30 10.12
CA ARG A 124 13.11 2.93 11.55
C ARG A 124 11.73 3.06 12.22
N ARG A 125 11.04 4.17 12.01
CA ARG A 125 9.70 4.39 12.58
C ARG A 125 8.67 3.41 12.06
N LEU A 126 8.75 2.98 10.80
CA LEU A 126 7.90 1.94 10.24
C LEU A 126 8.17 0.57 10.91
N ALA A 127 9.43 0.22 11.10
CA ALA A 127 9.82 -0.98 11.83
C ALA A 127 9.32 -0.93 13.29
N GLU A 128 9.51 0.18 14.00
CA GLU A 128 9.03 0.40 15.37
C GLU A 128 7.49 0.37 15.46
N ALA A 129 6.79 0.80 14.41
CA ALA A 129 5.34 0.71 14.32
C ALA A 129 4.86 -0.72 14.04
N GLY A 130 5.74 -1.66 13.70
CA GLY A 130 5.43 -3.07 13.49
C GLY A 130 5.28 -3.48 12.02
N ALA A 131 5.72 -2.67 11.06
CA ALA A 131 5.79 -3.08 9.66
C ALA A 131 6.73 -4.29 9.52
N ARG A 132 6.26 -5.35 8.84
CA ARG A 132 7.05 -6.56 8.57
C ARG A 132 7.95 -6.42 7.34
N GLY A 133 7.66 -5.46 6.47
CA GLY A 133 8.46 -5.17 5.29
C GLY A 133 7.79 -4.21 4.33
N LEU A 134 8.49 -3.92 3.24
CA LEU A 134 7.98 -3.09 2.16
C LEU A 134 8.00 -3.86 0.84
N SER A 135 7.15 -3.44 -0.09
CA SER A 135 7.17 -3.84 -1.48
C SER A 135 7.48 -2.61 -2.34
N LEU A 136 8.68 -2.56 -2.90
CA LEU A 136 9.16 -1.44 -3.70
C LEU A 136 8.85 -1.65 -5.18
N SER A 137 8.32 -0.65 -5.81
CA SER A 137 8.03 -0.68 -7.24
C SER A 137 9.24 -0.22 -8.07
N LEU A 138 9.89 -1.15 -8.78
CA LEU A 138 11.02 -0.86 -9.67
C LEU A 138 10.86 -1.64 -10.99
N ASP A 139 10.50 -0.94 -12.09
CA ASP A 139 10.11 -1.59 -13.34
C ASP A 139 11.24 -1.79 -14.33
N ALA A 140 12.35 -1.11 -14.19
CA ALA A 140 13.51 -1.26 -15.06
C ALA A 140 14.81 -0.99 -14.31
N LEU A 141 15.90 -1.66 -14.76
CA LEU A 141 17.26 -1.35 -14.33
C LEU A 141 17.78 -0.06 -14.96
N ASP A 142 17.29 0.28 -16.15
CA ASP A 142 17.61 1.52 -16.83
C ASP A 142 16.82 2.69 -16.21
N PRO A 143 17.54 3.73 -15.70
CA PRO A 143 16.90 4.87 -15.03
C PRO A 143 15.92 5.63 -15.91
N ASP A 144 16.28 5.86 -17.17
CA ASP A 144 15.45 6.67 -18.08
C ASP A 144 14.17 5.90 -18.45
N ARG A 145 14.25 4.59 -18.59
CA ARG A 145 13.09 3.74 -18.86
C ARG A 145 12.12 3.75 -17.67
N HIS A 146 12.64 3.59 -16.46
CA HIS A 146 11.84 3.65 -15.25
C HIS A 146 11.18 5.02 -15.06
N ASP A 147 11.96 6.11 -15.18
CA ASP A 147 11.47 7.46 -15.00
C ASP A 147 10.39 7.83 -16.01
N ARG A 148 10.56 7.42 -17.29
CA ARG A 148 9.51 7.61 -18.31
C ARG A 148 8.23 6.88 -17.95
N PHE A 149 8.32 5.63 -17.53
CA PHE A 149 7.18 4.81 -17.16
C PHE A 149 6.44 5.34 -15.91
N ARG A 150 7.20 5.86 -14.95
CA ARG A 150 6.67 6.50 -13.73
C ARG A 150 6.33 7.98 -13.92
N LYS A 151 6.68 8.57 -15.09
CA LYS A 151 6.44 9.98 -15.48
C LYS A 151 7.03 11.02 -14.52
N VAL A 152 8.07 10.66 -13.79
CA VAL A 152 8.79 11.55 -12.88
C VAL A 152 10.29 11.29 -12.99
N ARG A 153 11.04 12.31 -13.42
CA ARG A 153 12.49 12.25 -13.50
C ARG A 153 13.11 12.09 -12.12
N GLY A 154 14.05 11.16 -12.00
CA GLY A 154 14.74 10.84 -10.75
C GLY A 154 13.98 9.85 -9.86
N ALA A 155 12.82 9.34 -10.28
CA ALA A 155 12.08 8.32 -9.54
C ALA A 155 12.93 7.07 -9.32
N TRP A 156 13.63 6.61 -10.37
CA TRP A 156 14.54 5.45 -10.27
C TRP A 156 15.60 5.63 -9.18
N ARG A 157 16.30 6.77 -9.23
CA ARG A 157 17.36 7.06 -8.26
C ARG A 157 16.84 7.06 -6.83
N ASN A 158 15.75 7.77 -6.59
CA ASN A 158 15.14 7.85 -5.26
C ASN A 158 14.65 6.48 -4.77
N THR A 159 14.09 5.65 -5.66
CA THR A 159 13.64 4.29 -5.30
C THR A 159 14.84 3.39 -4.93
N VAL A 160 15.92 3.46 -5.69
CA VAL A 160 17.16 2.71 -5.41
C VAL A 160 17.79 3.18 -4.09
N ASP A 161 17.91 4.49 -3.88
CA ASP A 161 18.38 5.05 -2.61
C ASP A 161 17.50 4.59 -1.43
N GLY A 162 16.17 4.53 -1.64
CA GLY A 162 15.23 3.96 -0.67
C GLY A 162 15.53 2.49 -0.36
N ALA A 163 15.81 1.67 -1.37
CA ALA A 163 16.18 0.27 -1.19
C ALA A 163 17.50 0.11 -0.39
N GLU A 164 18.49 0.94 -0.69
CA GLU A 164 19.75 0.99 0.06
C GLU A 164 19.53 1.37 1.53
N ILE A 165 18.66 2.33 1.79
CA ILE A 165 18.26 2.72 3.16
C ILE A 165 17.60 1.54 3.88
N LEU A 166 16.66 0.85 3.26
CA LEU A 166 16.00 -0.31 3.86
C LEU A 166 17.00 -1.41 4.20
N ASN A 167 17.94 -1.67 3.29
CA ASN A 167 19.01 -2.65 3.54
C ASN A 167 19.87 -2.26 4.75
N ARG A 168 20.28 -0.97 4.87
CA ARG A 168 21.06 -0.49 6.02
C ARG A 168 20.30 -0.50 7.32
N THR A 169 19.01 -0.23 7.29
CA THR A 169 18.14 -0.20 8.50
C THR A 169 17.62 -1.58 8.90
N GLY A 170 17.83 -2.60 8.06
CA GLY A 170 17.42 -3.97 8.33
C GLY A 170 15.91 -4.21 8.20
N LEU A 171 15.14 -3.27 7.62
CA LEU A 171 13.72 -3.48 7.35
C LEU A 171 13.57 -4.26 6.04
N PRO A 172 12.99 -5.48 6.07
CA PRO A 172 12.90 -6.34 4.90
C PRO A 172 12.11 -5.69 3.76
N PHE A 173 12.47 -5.99 2.51
CA PHE A 173 11.70 -5.56 1.36
C PHE A 173 11.80 -6.54 0.19
N ILE A 174 10.82 -6.46 -0.68
CA ILE A 174 10.80 -7.10 -2.00
C ILE A 174 10.73 -6.04 -3.09
N VAL A 175 11.15 -6.39 -4.28
CA VAL A 175 10.98 -5.55 -5.48
C VAL A 175 9.86 -6.12 -6.32
N GLN A 176 8.91 -5.27 -6.71
CA GLN A 176 7.84 -5.59 -7.65
C GLN A 176 8.10 -4.87 -8.96
N THR A 177 7.97 -5.61 -10.06
CA THR A 177 8.17 -5.10 -11.41
C THR A 177 6.92 -5.39 -12.25
N THR A 178 6.47 -4.36 -12.97
CA THR A 178 5.47 -4.52 -14.05
C THR A 178 6.21 -4.78 -15.34
N ALA A 179 5.95 -5.92 -16.00
CA ALA A 179 6.59 -6.34 -17.24
C ALA A 179 5.66 -6.14 -18.44
#